data_6d243dcad8bd435805dbfb749e7c842a
#
_entry.id   6d243dcad8bd435805dbfb749e7c842a
#
_cell.length_a   1.000
_cell.length_b   1.000
_cell.length_c   1.000
_cell.angle_alpha   90.00
_cell.angle_beta   90.00
_cell.angle_gamma   90.00
#
_symmetry.space_group_name_H-M   'P 1'
#
loop_
_entity.id
_entity.type
_entity.pdbx_description
1 polymer ?
#
loop_
_entity_poly.entity_id
_entity_poly.type
_entity_poly.pdbx_seq_one_letter_code
_entity_poly.pdbx_strand_id
1 'polypeptide(L)'
;LDFADFTTSMVNSSSVVIIATQGHGDEEATETALPAEPVYLGVVASRKRGAAVLSYLEDRGFSKSKIDTVQLPAGLDLGHTTHREMAVSILAQLVQLRAAGALTPKATPNLLQMVQPTEVIDLVCGMTVAAEKSNRPFEYQGTTYYFCAPGCRTAFEKDPSSFINQEAKC
;
A
#
# COMPACT_ATOMS: atom_id res chain seq x y z
N LEU A 1 22.64 2.08 -12.49
CA LEU A 1 21.82 2.75 -11.47
C LEU A 1 22.58 2.61 -10.17
N ASP A 2 22.99 3.73 -9.60
CA ASP A 2 23.58 3.75 -8.27
C ASP A 2 22.42 3.63 -7.26
N PHE A 3 22.54 2.73 -6.29
CA PHE A 3 21.51 2.59 -5.24
C PHE A 3 21.37 3.88 -4.41
N ALA A 4 22.41 4.70 -4.31
CA ALA A 4 22.37 6.00 -3.64
C ALA A 4 21.40 6.99 -4.28
N ASP A 5 21.27 6.99 -5.61
CA ASP A 5 20.35 7.87 -6.34
C ASP A 5 18.88 7.46 -6.13
N PHE A 6 18.64 6.18 -5.80
CA PHE A 6 17.28 5.64 -5.67
C PHE A 6 16.59 6.04 -4.38
N THR A 7 17.32 6.26 -3.30
CA THR A 7 16.73 6.35 -1.95
C THR A 7 16.37 7.73 -1.48
N THR A 8 17.14 8.75 -1.80
CA THR A 8 16.97 10.09 -1.21
C THR A 8 15.77 10.86 -1.74
N SER A 9 15.25 10.50 -2.91
CA SER A 9 14.09 11.17 -3.54
C SER A 9 12.85 10.30 -3.73
N MET A 10 12.97 8.98 -3.67
CA MET A 10 11.90 8.05 -4.08
C MET A 10 11.34 7.18 -2.94
N VAL A 11 12.11 6.94 -1.87
CA VAL A 11 11.69 6.09 -0.74
C VAL A 11 11.43 6.93 0.50
N ASN A 12 10.29 6.69 1.13
CA ASN A 12 9.86 7.36 2.37
C ASN A 12 9.10 6.39 3.28
N SER A 13 8.63 6.87 4.42
CA SER A 13 7.90 6.08 5.41
C SER A 13 6.56 5.49 4.93
N SER A 14 6.06 5.87 3.75
CA SER A 14 4.87 5.27 3.12
C SER A 14 5.21 4.25 2.05
N SER A 15 6.49 4.03 1.76
CA SER A 15 6.94 3.18 0.67
C SER A 15 6.94 1.71 1.08
N VAL A 16 6.55 0.85 0.13
CA VAL A 16 6.80 -0.59 0.17
C VAL A 16 8.03 -0.86 -0.72
N VAL A 17 9.10 -1.35 -0.14
CA VAL A 17 10.36 -1.63 -0.84
C VAL A 17 10.59 -3.13 -0.90
N ILE A 18 10.86 -3.65 -2.10
CA ILE A 18 11.23 -5.04 -2.33
C ILE A 18 12.57 -5.08 -3.06
N ILE A 19 13.57 -5.69 -2.44
CA ILE A 19 14.90 -5.87 -2.99
C ILE A 19 14.99 -7.28 -3.58
N ALA A 20 15.25 -7.37 -4.89
CA ALA A 20 15.29 -8.61 -5.65
C ALA A 20 16.50 -8.62 -6.61
N THR A 21 17.69 -8.49 -6.07
CA THR A 21 18.95 -8.33 -6.81
C THR A 21 19.59 -9.65 -7.24
N GLN A 22 18.97 -10.78 -6.89
CA GLN A 22 19.51 -12.13 -7.11
C GLN A 22 20.89 -12.34 -6.43
N GLY A 23 21.11 -11.72 -5.28
CA GLY A 23 22.32 -11.85 -4.50
C GLY A 23 23.46 -10.87 -4.88
N HIS A 24 23.19 -9.92 -5.76
CA HIS A 24 24.17 -8.91 -6.18
C HIS A 24 23.80 -7.54 -5.62
N GLY A 25 24.38 -7.17 -4.47
CA GLY A 25 24.14 -5.87 -3.83
C GLY A 25 22.90 -5.83 -2.92
N ASP A 26 22.43 -6.96 -2.40
CA ASP A 26 21.34 -7.02 -1.40
C ASP A 26 21.70 -6.16 -0.18
N GLU A 27 22.96 -6.25 0.28
CA GLU A 27 23.48 -5.54 1.44
C GLU A 27 23.40 -4.03 1.24
N GLU A 28 23.98 -3.52 0.13
CA GLU A 28 24.04 -2.10 -0.18
C GLU A 28 22.62 -1.52 -0.42
N ALA A 29 21.78 -2.27 -1.14
CA ALA A 29 20.40 -1.86 -1.40
C ALA A 29 19.58 -1.77 -0.09
N THR A 30 19.80 -2.73 0.85
CA THR A 30 19.11 -2.72 2.14
C THR A 30 19.65 -1.60 3.04
N GLU A 31 20.98 -1.41 3.10
CA GLU A 31 21.64 -0.32 3.82
C GLU A 31 21.10 1.04 3.37
N THR A 32 20.92 1.20 2.06
CA THR A 32 20.47 2.46 1.48
C THR A 32 18.96 2.71 1.71
N ALA A 33 18.12 1.67 1.68
CA ALA A 33 16.67 1.80 1.88
C ALA A 33 16.25 1.94 3.36
N LEU A 34 16.97 1.30 4.27
CA LEU A 34 16.61 1.19 5.69
C LEU A 34 16.50 2.54 6.44
N PRO A 35 17.38 3.56 6.19
CA PRO A 35 17.25 4.87 6.83
C PRO A 35 15.95 5.62 6.52
N ALA A 36 15.33 5.37 5.37
CA ALA A 36 14.05 5.98 4.99
C ALA A 36 12.85 5.43 5.78
N GLU A 37 13.06 4.37 6.57
CA GLU A 37 12.05 3.70 7.40
C GLU A 37 10.75 3.38 6.64
N PRO A 38 10.83 2.70 5.47
CA PRO A 38 9.64 2.36 4.70
C PRO A 38 8.68 1.50 5.52
N VAL A 39 7.37 1.54 5.22
CA VAL A 39 6.38 0.71 5.94
C VAL A 39 6.61 -0.79 5.75
N TYR A 40 7.30 -1.16 4.68
CA TYR A 40 7.72 -2.52 4.40
C TYR A 40 9.06 -2.50 3.64
N LEU A 41 10.02 -3.26 4.14
CA LEU A 41 11.30 -3.51 3.46
C LEU A 41 11.52 -5.01 3.42
N GLY A 42 11.36 -5.61 2.24
CA GLY A 42 11.51 -7.04 2.03
C GLY A 42 12.68 -7.36 1.10
N VAL A 43 13.48 -8.37 1.46
CA VAL A 43 14.59 -8.83 0.63
C VAL A 43 14.32 -10.26 0.13
N VAL A 44 14.38 -10.44 -1.17
CA VAL A 44 14.20 -11.73 -1.84
C VAL A 44 15.52 -12.49 -1.78
N ALA A 45 15.72 -13.24 -0.71
CA ALA A 45 16.93 -14.00 -0.48
C ALA A 45 16.65 -15.31 0.27
N SER A 46 17.52 -16.31 0.15
CA SER A 46 17.47 -17.49 1.00
C SER A 46 17.73 -17.13 2.46
N ARG A 47 17.30 -17.96 3.41
CA ARG A 47 17.58 -17.76 4.84
C ARG A 47 19.07 -17.59 5.12
N LYS A 48 19.95 -18.36 4.45
CA LYS A 48 21.41 -18.27 4.59
C LYS A 48 21.92 -16.91 4.09
N ARG A 49 21.47 -16.47 2.93
CA ARG A 49 21.83 -15.15 2.36
C ARG A 49 21.30 -14.02 3.21
N GLY A 50 20.05 -14.15 3.69
CA GLY A 50 19.44 -13.19 4.59
C GLY A 50 20.24 -12.97 5.87
N ALA A 51 20.73 -14.04 6.50
CA ALA A 51 21.59 -13.92 7.68
C ALA A 51 22.86 -13.10 7.40
N ALA A 52 23.45 -13.24 6.22
CA ALA A 52 24.61 -12.44 5.83
C ALA A 52 24.27 -10.94 5.66
N VAL A 53 23.11 -10.64 5.05
CA VAL A 53 22.62 -9.25 4.94
C VAL A 53 22.39 -8.62 6.31
N LEU A 54 21.75 -9.34 7.24
CA LEU A 54 21.51 -8.83 8.59
C LEU A 54 22.83 -8.59 9.36
N SER A 55 23.79 -9.52 9.27
CA SER A 55 25.12 -9.37 9.89
C SER A 55 25.87 -8.16 9.31
N TYR A 56 25.79 -7.95 8.01
CA TYR A 56 26.37 -6.77 7.37
C TYR A 56 25.78 -5.46 7.95
N LEU A 57 24.46 -5.39 8.14
CA LEU A 57 23.82 -4.22 8.72
C LEU A 57 24.24 -3.98 10.18
N GLU A 58 24.44 -5.06 10.96
CA GLU A 58 24.97 -4.98 12.33
C GLU A 58 26.38 -4.39 12.32
N ASP A 59 27.27 -4.88 11.42
CA ASP A 59 28.64 -4.38 11.26
C ASP A 59 28.70 -2.90 10.82
N ARG A 60 27.66 -2.45 10.09
CA ARG A 60 27.49 -1.04 9.68
C ARG A 60 26.89 -0.16 10.78
N GLY A 61 26.57 -0.72 11.95
CA GLY A 61 26.12 0.01 13.13
C GLY A 61 24.62 0.31 13.17
N PHE A 62 23.82 -0.36 12.36
CA PHE A 62 22.36 -0.24 12.49
C PHE A 62 21.88 -0.89 13.78
N SER A 63 20.93 -0.23 14.45
CA SER A 63 20.34 -0.78 15.67
C SER A 63 19.51 -2.04 15.38
N LYS A 64 19.53 -2.99 16.32
CA LYS A 64 18.75 -4.21 16.20
C LYS A 64 17.27 -3.93 15.93
N SER A 65 16.70 -2.91 16.54
CA SER A 65 15.30 -2.51 16.32
C SER A 65 15.00 -2.09 14.88
N LYS A 66 15.97 -1.50 14.17
CA LYS A 66 15.84 -1.20 12.74
C LYS A 66 16.02 -2.44 11.88
N ILE A 67 17.02 -3.26 12.19
CA ILE A 67 17.29 -4.51 11.48
C ILE A 67 16.10 -5.47 11.55
N ASP A 68 15.44 -5.57 12.71
CA ASP A 68 14.27 -6.43 12.93
C ASP A 68 13.03 -5.98 12.10
N THR A 69 13.04 -4.79 11.48
CA THR A 69 11.98 -4.36 10.55
C THR A 69 12.15 -4.93 9.14
N VAL A 70 13.32 -5.46 8.80
CA VAL A 70 13.60 -6.02 7.48
C VAL A 70 12.98 -7.41 7.38
N GLN A 71 12.11 -7.60 6.40
CA GLN A 71 11.48 -8.90 6.13
C GLN A 71 12.41 -9.78 5.28
N LEU A 72 12.98 -10.79 5.90
CA LEU A 72 13.95 -11.70 5.29
C LEU A 72 13.69 -13.15 5.67
N PRO A 73 13.32 -14.02 4.74
CA PRO A 73 12.95 -13.78 3.34
C PRO A 73 11.68 -12.95 3.18
N ALA A 74 11.58 -12.19 2.06
CA ALA A 74 10.34 -11.51 1.71
C ALA A 74 9.26 -12.53 1.28
N GLY A 75 8.00 -12.27 1.64
CA GLY A 75 6.85 -13.10 1.29
C GLY A 75 6.48 -14.13 2.38
N LEU A 76 5.33 -14.75 2.20
CA LEU A 76 4.88 -15.86 3.05
C LEU A 76 5.73 -17.11 2.76
N ASP A 77 6.04 -17.89 3.80
CA ASP A 77 6.73 -19.18 3.65
C ASP A 77 5.75 -20.20 3.06
N LEU A 78 5.83 -20.43 1.77
CA LEU A 78 5.04 -21.43 1.03
C LEU A 78 5.85 -22.71 0.74
N GLY A 79 7.01 -22.88 1.36
CA GLY A 79 7.93 -23.99 1.09
C GLY A 79 8.75 -23.78 -0.18
N HIS A 80 8.99 -24.86 -0.94
CA HIS A 80 9.69 -24.79 -2.21
C HIS A 80 8.82 -24.14 -3.28
N THR A 81 9.20 -22.96 -3.73
CA THR A 81 8.45 -22.18 -4.72
C THR A 81 9.30 -21.80 -5.93
N THR A 82 8.64 -21.66 -7.06
CA THR A 82 9.21 -21.04 -8.27
C THR A 82 9.29 -19.51 -8.09
N HIS A 83 10.06 -18.82 -8.94
CA HIS A 83 10.14 -17.35 -8.89
C HIS A 83 8.79 -16.66 -9.07
N ARG A 84 7.87 -17.24 -9.83
CA ARG A 84 6.51 -16.70 -10.01
C ARG A 84 5.66 -16.85 -8.75
N GLU A 85 5.75 -17.99 -8.09
CA GLU A 85 5.05 -18.26 -6.84
C GLU A 85 5.63 -17.43 -5.69
N MET A 86 6.92 -17.13 -5.71
CA MET A 86 7.56 -16.19 -4.79
C MET A 86 6.95 -14.79 -4.92
N ALA A 87 6.71 -14.29 -6.14
CA ALA A 87 6.03 -13.03 -6.35
C ALA A 87 4.59 -13.05 -5.77
N VAL A 88 3.87 -14.17 -5.94
CA VAL A 88 2.54 -14.35 -5.34
C VAL A 88 2.62 -14.35 -3.81
N SER A 89 3.62 -15.01 -3.21
CA SER A 89 3.81 -15.04 -1.75
C SER A 89 4.07 -13.64 -1.16
N ILE A 90 4.85 -12.82 -1.86
CA ILE A 90 5.12 -11.43 -1.46
C ILE A 90 3.85 -10.60 -1.52
N LEU A 91 3.09 -10.68 -2.63
CA LEU A 91 1.83 -9.96 -2.76
C LEU A 91 0.81 -10.40 -1.71
N ALA A 92 0.72 -11.70 -1.42
CA ALA A 92 -0.16 -12.23 -0.39
C ALA A 92 0.21 -11.71 1.00
N GLN A 93 1.51 -11.65 1.34
CA GLN A 93 1.99 -11.04 2.58
C GLN A 93 1.61 -9.57 2.68
N LEU A 94 1.79 -8.79 1.61
CA LEU A 94 1.42 -7.38 1.59
C LEU A 94 -0.09 -7.18 1.78
N VAL A 95 -0.93 -8.01 1.15
CA VAL A 95 -2.39 -7.99 1.37
C VAL A 95 -2.73 -8.29 2.83
N GLN A 96 -2.09 -9.30 3.43
CA GLN A 96 -2.28 -9.65 4.84
C GLN A 96 -1.88 -8.51 5.77
N LEU A 97 -0.69 -7.91 5.56
CA LEU A 97 -0.20 -6.78 6.36
C LEU A 97 -1.10 -5.55 6.23
N ARG A 98 -1.59 -5.26 5.01
CA ARG A 98 -2.54 -4.18 4.77
C ARG A 98 -3.85 -4.42 5.52
N ALA A 99 -4.41 -5.61 5.44
CA ALA A 99 -5.65 -5.97 6.14
C ALA A 99 -5.50 -5.88 7.67
N ALA A 100 -4.30 -6.16 8.20
CA ALA A 100 -3.97 -6.00 9.61
C ALA A 100 -3.64 -4.54 10.03
N GLY A 101 -3.67 -3.58 9.09
CA GLY A 101 -3.28 -2.18 9.36
C GLY A 101 -1.77 -1.97 9.56
N ALA A 102 -0.93 -2.98 9.29
CA ALA A 102 0.52 -2.91 9.52
C ALA A 102 1.29 -2.11 8.46
N LEU A 103 0.66 -1.81 7.32
CA LEU A 103 1.24 -0.95 6.27
C LEU A 103 0.76 0.51 6.39
N THR A 104 0.42 0.96 7.59
CA THR A 104 0.14 2.37 7.82
C THR A 104 1.46 3.11 8.07
N PRO A 105 1.71 4.25 7.41
CA PRO A 105 2.90 5.05 7.66
C PRO A 105 2.99 5.42 9.13
N LYS A 106 4.16 5.27 9.75
CA LYS A 106 4.42 5.91 11.04
C LYS A 106 4.24 7.40 10.83
N ALA A 107 3.28 8.00 11.54
CA ALA A 107 2.94 9.41 11.40
C ALA A 107 4.18 10.28 11.58
N THR A 108 4.76 10.73 10.50
CA THR A 108 5.56 11.95 10.49
C THR A 108 4.56 13.10 10.34
N PRO A 109 4.59 14.14 11.19
CA PRO A 109 3.75 15.30 10.99
C PRO A 109 4.33 16.08 9.80
N ASN A 110 3.92 15.80 8.60
CA ASN A 110 4.16 16.69 7.47
C ASN A 110 3.18 16.51 6.32
N LEU A 111 2.40 17.57 6.12
CA LEU A 111 2.07 18.29 4.88
C LEU A 111 2.16 17.47 3.58
N LEU A 112 1.16 16.71 3.35
CA LEU A 112 0.44 16.40 2.13
C LEU A 112 -0.43 15.20 2.51
N GLN A 113 -1.54 15.46 3.22
CA GLN A 113 -2.69 14.59 3.12
C GLN A 113 -3.04 14.56 1.62
N MET A 114 -2.48 13.58 0.92
CA MET A 114 -3.15 13.09 -0.27
C MET A 114 -4.52 12.66 0.25
N VAL A 115 -5.50 13.48 -0.05
CA VAL A 115 -6.92 13.21 0.18
C VAL A 115 -7.15 11.81 -0.39
N GLN A 116 -7.26 10.81 0.49
CA GLN A 116 -7.82 9.54 0.07
C GLN A 116 -9.24 9.91 -0.39
N PRO A 117 -9.62 9.59 -1.63
CA PRO A 117 -10.96 9.89 -2.07
C PRO A 117 -11.93 9.25 -1.08
N THR A 118 -12.77 10.06 -0.46
CA THR A 118 -13.81 9.56 0.44
C THR A 118 -14.66 8.60 -0.35
N GLU A 119 -14.68 7.34 0.03
CA GLU A 119 -15.54 6.34 -0.61
C GLU A 119 -16.98 6.58 -0.19
N VAL A 120 -17.88 6.63 -1.16
CA VAL A 120 -19.32 6.80 -0.94
C VAL A 120 -20.08 5.73 -1.72
N ILE A 121 -21.31 5.46 -1.31
CA ILE A 121 -22.16 4.47 -1.97
C ILE A 121 -23.00 5.17 -3.04
N ASP A 122 -22.99 4.62 -4.27
CA ASP A 122 -23.96 4.97 -5.32
C ASP A 122 -25.35 4.48 -4.90
N LEU A 123 -26.23 5.41 -4.53
CA LEU A 123 -27.56 5.09 -4.00
C LEU A 123 -28.49 4.37 -4.99
N VAL A 124 -28.14 4.34 -6.26
CA VAL A 124 -28.95 3.68 -7.30
C VAL A 124 -28.63 2.20 -7.41
N CYS A 125 -27.33 1.82 -7.32
CA CYS A 125 -26.91 0.43 -7.53
C CYS A 125 -26.15 -0.18 -6.34
N GLY A 126 -25.87 0.58 -5.28
CA GLY A 126 -25.17 0.10 -4.08
C GLY A 126 -23.66 -0.09 -4.25
N MET A 127 -23.06 0.32 -5.37
CA MET A 127 -21.61 0.21 -5.59
C MET A 127 -20.85 1.31 -4.85
N THR A 128 -19.71 0.95 -4.27
CA THR A 128 -18.78 1.92 -3.69
C THR A 128 -18.03 2.67 -4.79
N VAL A 129 -18.03 4.00 -4.71
CA VAL A 129 -17.34 4.90 -5.65
C VAL A 129 -16.55 5.95 -4.89
N ALA A 130 -15.47 6.45 -5.47
CA ALA A 130 -14.73 7.56 -4.90
C ALA A 130 -15.51 8.88 -5.06
N ALA A 131 -15.51 9.73 -4.04
CA ALA A 131 -16.14 11.06 -4.08
C ALA A 131 -15.26 12.05 -4.87
N GLU A 132 -15.13 11.83 -6.18
CA GLU A 132 -14.32 12.61 -7.11
C GLU A 132 -15.13 13.12 -8.29
N LYS A 133 -14.63 14.20 -8.93
CA LYS A 133 -15.27 14.78 -10.14
C LYS A 133 -15.44 13.79 -11.29
N SER A 134 -14.57 12.78 -11.38
CA SER A 134 -14.63 11.69 -12.35
C SER A 134 -15.87 10.81 -12.20
N ASN A 135 -16.42 10.70 -10.99
CA ASN A 135 -17.58 9.86 -10.63
C ASN A 135 -18.90 10.62 -10.67
N ARG A 136 -19.06 11.47 -11.67
CA ARG A 136 -20.33 12.09 -12.09
C ARG A 136 -21.13 12.73 -10.96
N PRO A 137 -20.57 13.73 -10.24
CA PRO A 137 -21.26 14.36 -9.11
C PRO A 137 -22.58 15.00 -9.51
N PHE A 138 -23.56 14.92 -8.62
CA PHE A 138 -24.83 15.60 -8.72
C PHE A 138 -25.22 16.19 -7.35
N GLU A 139 -25.50 17.47 -7.31
CA GLU A 139 -25.89 18.16 -6.09
C GLU A 139 -27.42 18.19 -5.94
N TYR A 140 -27.90 17.71 -4.80
CA TYR A 140 -29.29 17.74 -4.44
C TYR A 140 -29.47 18.11 -2.96
N GLN A 141 -30.27 19.15 -2.68
CA GLN A 141 -30.53 19.68 -1.33
C GLN A 141 -29.25 19.97 -0.51
N GLY A 142 -28.20 20.49 -1.16
CA GLY A 142 -26.93 20.82 -0.50
C GLY A 142 -26.00 19.64 -0.23
N THR A 143 -26.36 18.42 -0.68
CA THR A 143 -25.53 17.21 -0.61
C THR A 143 -25.08 16.79 -2.00
N THR A 144 -23.79 16.44 -2.15
CA THR A 144 -23.24 15.94 -3.41
C THR A 144 -23.25 14.42 -3.42
N TYR A 145 -23.89 13.83 -4.41
CA TYR A 145 -23.96 12.39 -4.65
C TYR A 145 -23.05 12.01 -5.82
N TYR A 146 -22.47 10.80 -5.78
CA TYR A 146 -21.54 10.32 -6.79
C TYR A 146 -22.01 8.99 -7.36
N PHE A 147 -21.78 8.75 -8.66
CA PHE A 147 -22.36 7.62 -9.40
C PHE A 147 -21.31 6.86 -10.21
N CYS A 148 -21.40 5.53 -10.17
CA CYS A 148 -20.51 4.63 -10.91
C CYS A 148 -20.67 4.74 -12.44
N ALA A 149 -21.89 5.04 -12.92
CA ALA A 149 -22.23 5.08 -14.34
C ALA A 149 -23.15 6.25 -14.68
N PRO A 150 -23.16 6.72 -15.95
CA PRO A 150 -24.08 7.77 -16.40
C PRO A 150 -25.55 7.41 -16.19
N GLY A 151 -25.91 6.13 -16.35
CA GLY A 151 -27.25 5.61 -16.12
C GLY A 151 -27.73 5.77 -14.67
N CYS A 152 -26.87 5.52 -13.69
CA CYS A 152 -27.20 5.71 -12.28
C CYS A 152 -27.45 7.18 -11.97
N ARG A 153 -26.59 8.09 -12.45
CA ARG A 153 -26.79 9.52 -12.31
C ARG A 153 -28.12 9.96 -12.91
N THR A 154 -28.44 9.57 -14.16
CA THR A 154 -29.68 9.92 -14.81
C THR A 154 -30.92 9.36 -14.10
N ALA A 155 -30.82 8.17 -13.52
CA ALA A 155 -31.90 7.57 -12.73
C ALA A 155 -32.16 8.38 -11.46
N PHE A 156 -31.10 8.77 -10.75
CA PHE A 156 -31.18 9.61 -9.55
C PHE A 156 -31.73 11.01 -9.86
N GLU A 157 -31.29 11.66 -10.94
CA GLU A 157 -31.78 12.99 -11.36
C GLU A 157 -33.27 13.02 -11.62
N LYS A 158 -33.88 11.91 -12.08
CA LYS A 158 -35.30 11.80 -12.34
C LYS A 158 -36.17 11.75 -11.09
N ASP A 159 -35.72 11.06 -10.06
CA ASP A 159 -36.43 10.93 -8.78
C ASP A 159 -35.43 10.71 -7.61
N PRO A 160 -34.77 11.77 -7.14
CA PRO A 160 -33.83 11.65 -6.03
C PRO A 160 -34.45 11.12 -4.73
N SER A 161 -35.70 11.48 -4.48
CA SER A 161 -36.41 11.14 -3.25
C SER A 161 -36.63 9.64 -3.07
N SER A 162 -36.77 8.88 -4.15
CA SER A 162 -36.96 7.44 -4.09
C SER A 162 -35.71 6.69 -3.64
N PHE A 163 -34.53 7.24 -3.89
CA PHE A 163 -33.24 6.62 -3.53
C PHE A 163 -32.76 7.05 -2.16
N ILE A 164 -33.02 8.28 -1.73
CA ILE A 164 -32.59 8.80 -0.42
C ILE A 164 -33.38 8.17 0.73
N ASN A 165 -34.66 7.88 0.52
CA ASN A 165 -35.56 7.34 1.55
C ASN A 165 -35.39 5.82 1.79
N GLN A 166 -34.53 5.12 1.05
CA GLN A 166 -34.27 3.69 1.24
C GLN A 166 -33.33 3.38 2.41
N GLU A 167 -32.54 4.33 2.90
CA GLU A 167 -31.68 4.15 4.08
C GLU A 167 -32.45 4.09 5.42
N ALA A 168 -33.73 4.37 5.44
CA ALA A 168 -34.55 4.35 6.68
C ALA A 168 -35.22 2.99 6.98
N LYS A 169 -34.83 1.92 6.25
CA LYS A 169 -35.37 0.55 6.46
C LYS A 169 -34.26 -0.49 6.60
N CYS A 170 -33.40 -0.35 7.60
CA CYS A 170 -32.64 -1.46 8.17
C CYS A 170 -32.59 -1.32 9.69
#